data_917122e35fee10933ffa9f925bf0ec6d
#
_entry.id   917122e35fee10933ffa9f925bf0ec6d
#
_cell.length_a   1.000
_cell.length_b   1.000
_cell.length_c   1.000
_cell.angle_alpha   90.00
_cell.angle_beta   90.00
_cell.angle_gamma   90.00
#
_symmetry.space_group_name_H-M   'P 1'
#
loop_
_entity.id
_entity.type
_entity.pdbx_description
1 polymer ?
#
loop_
_entity_poly.entity_id
_entity_poly.type
_entity_poly.pdbx_seq_one_letter_code
_entity_poly.pdbx_strand_id
1 'polypeptide(L)'
;LCDVTSNGRVDLGIARGAYMFEYERLMPGLDAMEAGLRMRELVPAVQQLLIGNYTHDGDYWKFPETTAVPRAIQKPVPIWIAARDPHTHDFAVANGCNVQVTPLSSGDGEVQVLMDKFNTACAAHPEIPRPKLMLLMHTYVAKTEEELVKGSAALQKFFLYFGKWFKAEAPIKDGFIEPITQAEIDAQPNLSVENMRKNCLVGTPDEVIARLKSYEEMGYNQFSIWLDSAMTYEQKRDNLKLFIDEVMPAFA
;
A
#
# COMPACT_ATOMS: atom_id res chain seq x y z
N LEU A 1 -8.67 -11.60 -18.72
CA LEU A 1 -7.83 -12.79 -18.98
C LEU A 1 -7.20 -13.34 -17.69
N CYS A 2 -6.48 -12.53 -16.90
CA CYS A 2 -5.83 -12.99 -15.67
C CYS A 2 -6.79 -13.71 -14.71
N ASP A 3 -8.00 -13.21 -14.54
CA ASP A 3 -9.00 -13.83 -13.69
C ASP A 3 -9.41 -15.24 -14.20
N VAL A 4 -9.56 -15.38 -15.52
CA VAL A 4 -9.88 -16.69 -16.15
C VAL A 4 -8.72 -17.66 -16.02
N THR A 5 -7.49 -17.23 -16.32
CA THR A 5 -6.32 -18.12 -16.25
C THR A 5 -5.94 -18.50 -14.83
N SER A 6 -6.26 -17.66 -13.85
CA SER A 6 -6.06 -17.95 -12.42
C SER A 6 -7.24 -18.70 -11.78
N ASN A 7 -8.32 -18.98 -12.52
CA ASN A 7 -9.55 -19.57 -12.00
C ASN A 7 -10.18 -18.75 -10.88
N GLY A 8 -10.37 -17.44 -11.11
CA GLY A 8 -11.06 -16.53 -10.19
C GLY A 8 -10.26 -16.13 -8.95
N ARG A 9 -8.93 -16.01 -9.06
CA ARG A 9 -8.04 -15.66 -7.94
C ARG A 9 -7.39 -14.28 -8.08
N VAL A 10 -7.93 -13.40 -8.95
CA VAL A 10 -7.37 -12.06 -9.16
C VAL A 10 -8.05 -11.06 -8.25
N ASP A 11 -7.25 -10.26 -7.58
CA ASP A 11 -7.64 -8.99 -6.99
C ASP A 11 -7.03 -7.85 -7.82
N LEU A 12 -7.79 -6.79 -8.07
CA LEU A 12 -7.34 -5.65 -8.87
C LEU A 12 -7.02 -4.46 -7.97
N GLY A 13 -5.75 -4.09 -7.87
CA GLY A 13 -5.31 -2.88 -7.14
C GLY A 13 -5.33 -1.64 -8.03
N ILE A 14 -5.92 -0.54 -7.57
CA ILE A 14 -5.95 0.75 -8.26
C ILE A 14 -5.50 1.86 -7.31
N ALA A 15 -4.63 2.74 -7.82
CA ALA A 15 -4.18 3.92 -7.12
C ALA A 15 -3.98 5.09 -8.11
N ARG A 16 -4.08 6.33 -7.62
CA ARG A 16 -3.86 7.53 -8.44
C ARG A 16 -2.41 7.76 -8.87
N GLY A 17 -1.47 7.04 -8.29
CA GLY A 17 -0.06 7.36 -8.35
C GLY A 17 0.36 8.29 -7.20
N ALA A 18 1.67 8.43 -6.97
CA ALA A 18 2.20 9.14 -5.82
C ALA A 18 3.24 10.21 -6.16
N TYR A 19 3.99 10.05 -7.25
CA TYR A 19 5.17 10.86 -7.53
C TYR A 19 4.90 11.93 -8.58
N MET A 20 5.14 13.19 -8.22
CA MET A 20 4.94 14.33 -9.14
C MET A 20 5.78 14.23 -10.40
N PHE A 21 7.01 13.73 -10.30
CA PHE A 21 7.88 13.56 -11.46
C PHE A 21 7.39 12.47 -12.45
N GLU A 22 6.60 11.50 -11.99
CA GLU A 22 5.97 10.50 -12.86
C GLU A 22 4.82 11.12 -13.63
N TYR A 23 4.01 11.94 -12.97
CA TYR A 23 2.93 12.68 -13.64
C TYR A 23 3.48 13.56 -14.76
N GLU A 24 4.51 14.37 -14.48
CA GLU A 24 5.11 15.26 -15.46
C GLU A 24 5.70 14.51 -16.68
N ARG A 25 6.23 13.30 -16.47
CA ARG A 25 6.77 12.47 -17.55
C ARG A 25 5.72 11.77 -18.38
N LEU A 26 4.64 11.32 -17.77
CA LEU A 26 3.57 10.57 -18.42
C LEU A 26 2.54 11.50 -19.06
N MET A 27 2.22 12.60 -18.40
CA MET A 27 1.24 13.59 -18.83
C MET A 27 1.65 14.96 -18.27
N PRO A 28 2.44 15.76 -19.02
CA PRO A 28 2.88 17.07 -18.58
C PRO A 28 1.73 17.95 -18.13
N GLY A 29 1.87 18.58 -16.96
CA GLY A 29 0.85 19.41 -16.34
C GLY A 29 -0.18 18.65 -15.49
N LEU A 30 -0.13 17.31 -15.43
CA LEU A 30 -0.99 16.53 -14.53
C LEU A 30 -0.52 16.71 -13.08
N ASP A 31 -1.44 17.08 -12.21
CA ASP A 31 -1.20 17.15 -10.78
C ASP A 31 -1.87 16.01 -9.99
N ALA A 32 -1.57 15.93 -8.69
CA ALA A 32 -2.11 14.88 -7.83
C ALA A 32 -3.63 14.99 -7.61
N MET A 33 -4.20 16.19 -7.71
CA MET A 33 -5.64 16.40 -7.56
C MET A 33 -6.37 15.87 -8.79
N GLU A 34 -5.96 16.27 -9.99
CA GLU A 34 -6.52 15.77 -11.24
C GLU A 34 -6.32 14.26 -11.40
N ALA A 35 -5.14 13.72 -11.06
CA ALA A 35 -4.91 12.29 -11.04
C ALA A 35 -5.91 11.54 -10.13
N GLY A 36 -6.28 12.14 -8.99
CA GLY A 36 -7.31 11.64 -8.10
C GLY A 36 -8.70 11.65 -8.73
N LEU A 37 -9.06 12.71 -9.43
CA LEU A 37 -10.35 12.81 -10.15
C LEU A 37 -10.45 11.79 -11.28
N ARG A 38 -9.39 11.64 -12.07
CA ARG A 38 -9.27 10.61 -13.12
C ARG A 38 -9.44 9.20 -12.58
N MET A 39 -8.82 8.89 -11.43
CA MET A 39 -8.99 7.60 -10.76
C MET A 39 -10.43 7.38 -10.31
N ARG A 40 -11.06 8.39 -9.71
CA ARG A 40 -12.45 8.29 -9.24
C ARG A 40 -13.45 8.07 -10.37
N GLU A 41 -13.20 8.61 -11.55
CA GLU A 41 -14.02 8.33 -12.73
C GLU A 41 -13.70 6.94 -13.32
N LEU A 42 -12.42 6.52 -13.31
CA LEU A 42 -11.98 5.25 -13.88
C LEU A 42 -12.55 4.04 -13.14
N VAL A 43 -12.56 4.06 -11.80
CA VAL A 43 -12.91 2.88 -10.98
C VAL A 43 -14.32 2.38 -11.28
N PRO A 44 -15.40 3.20 -11.24
CA PRO A 44 -16.74 2.74 -11.62
C PRO A 44 -16.83 2.28 -13.07
N ALA A 45 -16.13 2.95 -14.01
CA ALA A 45 -16.10 2.54 -15.40
C ALA A 45 -15.47 1.14 -15.58
N VAL A 46 -14.39 0.85 -14.86
CA VAL A 46 -13.77 -0.49 -14.86
C VAL A 46 -14.71 -1.54 -14.25
N GLN A 47 -15.41 -1.21 -13.17
CA GLN A 47 -16.40 -2.13 -12.58
C GLN A 47 -17.49 -2.49 -13.59
N GLN A 48 -18.03 -1.52 -14.33
CA GLN A 48 -19.04 -1.77 -15.37
C GLN A 48 -18.50 -2.62 -16.53
N LEU A 49 -17.30 -2.32 -17.02
CA LEU A 49 -16.65 -3.10 -18.08
C LEU A 49 -16.38 -4.56 -17.68
N LEU A 50 -16.10 -4.83 -16.42
CA LEU A 50 -15.87 -6.19 -15.91
C LEU A 50 -17.18 -7.00 -15.84
N ILE A 51 -18.34 -6.33 -15.72
CA ILE A 51 -19.65 -6.97 -15.63
C ILE A 51 -20.27 -7.17 -17.03
N GLY A 52 -20.22 -6.14 -17.89
CA GLY A 52 -20.96 -6.13 -19.14
C GLY A 52 -20.31 -5.31 -20.26
N ASN A 53 -21.09 -5.06 -21.30
CA ASN A 53 -20.76 -4.06 -22.29
C ASN A 53 -21.01 -2.68 -21.65
N TYR A 54 -20.16 -1.72 -21.94
CA TYR A 54 -20.26 -0.42 -21.32
C TYR A 54 -19.79 0.69 -22.25
N THR A 55 -20.54 1.79 -22.27
CA THR A 55 -20.18 3.06 -22.91
C THR A 55 -19.88 4.06 -21.81
N HIS A 56 -18.81 4.80 -21.91
CA HIS A 56 -18.46 5.85 -20.95
C HIS A 56 -18.30 7.20 -21.65
N ASP A 57 -18.98 8.21 -21.15
CA ASP A 57 -18.88 9.61 -21.60
C ASP A 57 -18.68 10.52 -20.37
N GLY A 58 -17.49 10.39 -19.75
CA GLY A 58 -17.10 11.16 -18.59
C GLY A 58 -16.27 12.39 -18.93
N ASP A 59 -15.77 13.07 -17.91
CA ASP A 59 -14.92 14.25 -18.06
C ASP A 59 -13.51 13.90 -18.50
N TYR A 60 -12.98 12.79 -18.01
CA TYR A 60 -11.60 12.33 -18.20
C TYR A 60 -11.47 11.14 -19.13
N TRP A 61 -12.48 10.27 -19.15
CA TRP A 61 -12.46 9.04 -19.94
C TRP A 61 -13.69 8.99 -20.85
N LYS A 62 -13.46 8.75 -22.15
CA LYS A 62 -14.53 8.62 -23.13
C LYS A 62 -14.23 7.45 -24.06
N PHE A 63 -15.18 6.54 -24.17
CA PHE A 63 -15.09 5.43 -25.11
C PHE A 63 -16.48 4.93 -25.51
N PRO A 64 -16.65 4.45 -26.76
CA PRO A 64 -17.90 3.87 -27.24
C PRO A 64 -18.18 2.54 -26.54
N GLU A 65 -19.30 1.91 -26.84
CA GLU A 65 -19.64 0.61 -26.33
C GLU A 65 -18.46 -0.36 -26.52
N THR A 66 -17.95 -0.83 -25.40
CA THR A 66 -16.76 -1.67 -25.32
C THR A 66 -17.09 -2.94 -24.55
N THR A 67 -16.54 -4.06 -25.00
CA THR A 67 -16.70 -5.37 -24.39
C THR A 67 -15.34 -5.90 -23.92
N ALA A 68 -15.21 -6.19 -22.64
CA ALA A 68 -14.03 -6.87 -22.11
C ALA A 68 -14.18 -8.38 -22.25
N VAL A 69 -13.30 -9.01 -23.03
CA VAL A 69 -13.31 -10.46 -23.26
C VAL A 69 -11.91 -11.08 -23.07
N PRO A 70 -11.78 -12.30 -22.53
CA PRO A 70 -12.85 -13.11 -21.93
C PRO A 70 -13.46 -12.45 -20.70
N ARG A 71 -14.72 -12.76 -20.41
CA ARG A 71 -15.39 -12.28 -19.19
C ARG A 71 -14.70 -12.82 -17.94
N ALA A 72 -14.66 -12.01 -16.90
CA ALA A 72 -14.17 -12.44 -15.59
C ALA A 72 -15.03 -13.59 -15.03
N ILE A 73 -14.40 -14.51 -14.30
CA ILE A 73 -15.08 -15.58 -13.55
C ILE A 73 -15.74 -14.98 -12.30
N GLN A 74 -14.99 -14.13 -11.59
CA GLN A 74 -15.48 -13.44 -10.38
C GLN A 74 -16.53 -12.39 -10.74
N LYS A 75 -17.59 -12.28 -9.93
CA LYS A 75 -18.66 -11.30 -10.10
C LYS A 75 -19.11 -10.75 -8.74
N PRO A 76 -18.59 -9.63 -8.31
CA PRO A 76 -17.57 -8.76 -8.95
C PRO A 76 -16.15 -9.29 -8.79
N VAL A 77 -15.21 -8.79 -9.63
CA VAL A 77 -13.77 -8.90 -9.36
C VAL A 77 -13.46 -7.96 -8.20
N PRO A 78 -12.79 -8.43 -7.14
CA PRO A 78 -12.45 -7.56 -6.01
C PRO A 78 -11.50 -6.43 -6.45
N ILE A 79 -11.85 -5.19 -6.10
CA ILE A 79 -11.01 -4.02 -6.35
C ILE A 79 -10.47 -3.49 -5.02
N TRP A 80 -9.19 -3.17 -4.97
CA TRP A 80 -8.49 -2.60 -3.85
C TRP A 80 -8.02 -1.18 -4.17
N ILE A 81 -8.34 -0.23 -3.30
CA ILE A 81 -7.94 1.17 -3.43
C ILE A 81 -6.90 1.51 -2.37
N ALA A 82 -5.75 2.04 -2.80
CA ALA A 82 -4.76 2.58 -1.87
C ALA A 82 -5.26 3.92 -1.33
N ALA A 83 -5.52 4.00 -0.02
CA ALA A 83 -6.11 5.16 0.63
C ALA A 83 -5.31 5.61 1.86
N ARG A 84 -5.15 6.92 2.04
CA ARG A 84 -4.60 7.52 3.26
C ARG A 84 -5.44 8.70 3.76
N ASP A 85 -6.07 9.43 2.87
CA ASP A 85 -6.93 10.57 3.21
C ASP A 85 -8.40 10.13 3.37
N PRO A 86 -9.22 10.87 4.14
CA PRO A 86 -10.61 10.52 4.39
C PRO A 86 -11.46 10.41 3.12
N HIS A 87 -11.25 11.28 2.14
CA HIS A 87 -12.04 11.29 0.90
C HIS A 87 -11.80 10.05 0.05
N THR A 88 -10.56 9.51 0.06
CA THR A 88 -10.26 8.26 -0.67
C THR A 88 -10.84 7.05 0.05
N HIS A 89 -10.88 7.04 1.40
CA HIS A 89 -11.59 6.00 2.16
C HIS A 89 -13.09 6.03 1.85
N ASP A 90 -13.72 7.20 1.91
CA ASP A 90 -15.14 7.39 1.59
C ASP A 90 -15.46 6.90 0.16
N PHE A 91 -14.69 7.35 -0.83
CA PHE A 91 -14.84 6.91 -2.21
C PHE A 91 -14.73 5.39 -2.38
N ALA A 92 -13.73 4.77 -1.76
CA ALA A 92 -13.53 3.32 -1.87
C ALA A 92 -14.72 2.54 -1.29
N VAL A 93 -15.17 2.91 -0.09
CA VAL A 93 -16.31 2.28 0.57
C VAL A 93 -17.60 2.49 -0.23
N ALA A 94 -17.90 3.72 -0.65
CA ALA A 94 -19.09 4.04 -1.46
C ALA A 94 -19.20 3.22 -2.75
N ASN A 95 -18.05 2.80 -3.32
CA ASN A 95 -17.99 1.98 -4.53
C ASN A 95 -17.82 0.48 -4.24
N GLY A 96 -17.95 0.02 -2.98
CA GLY A 96 -17.79 -1.38 -2.60
C GLY A 96 -16.38 -1.93 -2.82
N CYS A 97 -15.36 -1.05 -2.88
CA CYS A 97 -13.97 -1.43 -3.04
C CYS A 97 -13.32 -1.72 -1.69
N ASN A 98 -12.44 -2.71 -1.65
CA ASN A 98 -11.56 -2.95 -0.51
C ASN A 98 -10.52 -1.83 -0.38
N VAL A 99 -10.00 -1.63 0.83
CA VAL A 99 -9.07 -0.54 1.12
C VAL A 99 -7.71 -1.09 1.55
N GLN A 100 -6.64 -0.56 0.97
CA GLN A 100 -5.27 -0.81 1.40
C GLN A 100 -4.68 0.47 1.99
N VAL A 101 -4.10 0.34 3.18
CA VAL A 101 -3.47 1.45 3.89
C VAL A 101 -2.04 1.11 4.31
N THR A 102 -1.23 2.14 4.55
CA THR A 102 0.10 2.00 5.13
C THR A 102 0.41 3.17 6.07
N PRO A 103 0.91 2.91 7.29
CA PRO A 103 1.39 3.95 8.18
C PRO A 103 2.77 4.49 7.76
N LEU A 104 3.42 3.89 6.75
CA LEU A 104 4.82 4.13 6.41
C LEU A 104 5.72 3.94 7.65
N SER A 105 6.40 5.01 8.11
CA SER A 105 7.24 5.03 9.31
C SER A 105 6.60 5.74 10.51
N SER A 106 5.27 5.96 10.50
CA SER A 106 4.59 6.73 11.55
C SER A 106 4.10 5.89 12.76
N GLY A 107 4.20 4.56 12.68
CA GLY A 107 3.92 3.66 13.80
C GLY A 107 2.43 3.45 14.11
N ASP A 108 2.17 2.87 15.27
CA ASP A 108 0.85 2.36 15.67
C ASP A 108 -0.22 3.45 15.82
N GLY A 109 0.19 4.67 16.17
CA GLY A 109 -0.73 5.80 16.21
C GLY A 109 -1.38 6.08 14.86
N GLU A 110 -0.61 6.02 13.77
CA GLU A 110 -1.15 6.18 12.41
C GLU A 110 -2.00 4.96 12.01
N VAL A 111 -1.65 3.75 12.46
CA VAL A 111 -2.48 2.54 12.22
C VAL A 111 -3.89 2.74 12.77
N GLN A 112 -4.02 3.28 14.00
CA GLN A 112 -5.32 3.61 14.59
C GLN A 112 -6.05 4.69 13.80
N VAL A 113 -5.38 5.77 13.41
CA VAL A 113 -5.97 6.86 12.62
C VAL A 113 -6.49 6.37 11.27
N LEU A 114 -5.77 5.44 10.61
CA LEU A 114 -6.21 4.85 9.35
C LEU A 114 -7.45 3.96 9.53
N MET A 115 -7.53 3.19 10.62
CA MET A 115 -8.73 2.43 11.00
C MET A 115 -9.92 3.35 11.27
N ASP A 116 -9.73 4.45 11.99
CA ASP A 116 -10.79 5.42 12.30
C ASP A 116 -11.35 6.07 11.03
N LYS A 117 -10.50 6.42 10.08
CA LYS A 117 -10.93 6.93 8.75
C LYS A 117 -11.78 5.90 8.00
N PHE A 118 -11.35 4.64 8.00
CA PHE A 118 -12.10 3.55 7.38
C PHE A 118 -13.44 3.31 8.07
N ASN A 119 -13.48 3.29 9.39
CA ASN A 119 -14.71 3.14 10.15
C ASN A 119 -15.69 4.30 9.91
N THR A 120 -15.19 5.52 9.82
CA THR A 120 -15.99 6.72 9.48
C THR A 120 -16.62 6.57 8.10
N ALA A 121 -15.85 6.14 7.10
CA ALA A 121 -16.34 5.89 5.75
C ALA A 121 -17.42 4.78 5.75
N CYS A 122 -17.19 3.66 6.45
CA CYS A 122 -18.19 2.59 6.54
C CYS A 122 -19.50 3.06 7.23
N ALA A 123 -19.40 3.92 8.23
CA ALA A 123 -20.57 4.47 8.92
C ALA A 123 -21.36 5.45 8.04
N ALA A 124 -20.71 6.12 7.08
CA ALA A 124 -21.36 7.01 6.12
C ALA A 124 -22.13 6.23 5.01
N HIS A 125 -21.79 4.97 4.76
CA HIS A 125 -22.39 4.12 3.73
C HIS A 125 -22.92 2.79 4.31
N PRO A 126 -23.91 2.83 5.20
CA PRO A 126 -24.43 1.63 5.88
C PRO A 126 -25.11 0.61 4.96
N GLU A 127 -25.52 1.04 3.75
CA GLU A 127 -26.09 0.19 2.71
C GLU A 127 -25.03 -0.68 1.99
N ILE A 128 -23.77 -0.32 2.08
CA ILE A 128 -22.66 -1.06 1.45
C ILE A 128 -22.15 -2.11 2.45
N PRO A 129 -22.05 -3.39 2.07
CA PRO A 129 -21.40 -4.40 2.90
C PRO A 129 -19.97 -3.95 3.23
N ARG A 130 -19.59 -4.04 4.52
CA ARG A 130 -18.27 -3.59 4.97
C ARG A 130 -17.15 -4.20 4.13
N PRO A 131 -16.35 -3.40 3.40
CA PRO A 131 -15.23 -3.90 2.62
C PRO A 131 -14.11 -4.43 3.52
N LYS A 132 -13.14 -5.14 2.93
CA LYS A 132 -11.92 -5.54 3.63
C LYS A 132 -10.96 -4.38 3.75
N LEU A 133 -10.22 -4.37 4.86
CA LEU A 133 -9.12 -3.42 5.10
C LEU A 133 -7.80 -4.18 5.21
N MET A 134 -6.84 -3.83 4.36
CA MET A 134 -5.48 -4.38 4.35
C MET A 134 -4.50 -3.37 4.93
N LEU A 135 -3.66 -3.82 5.85
CA LEU A 135 -2.54 -3.06 6.38
C LEU A 135 -1.24 -3.51 5.73
N LEU A 136 -0.56 -2.61 5.02
CA LEU A 136 0.78 -2.83 4.51
C LEU A 136 1.80 -2.29 5.50
N MET A 137 2.75 -3.13 5.92
CA MET A 137 3.82 -2.74 6.85
C MET A 137 5.20 -3.09 6.28
N HIS A 138 6.15 -2.17 6.44
CA HIS A 138 7.57 -2.47 6.25
C HIS A 138 8.03 -3.39 7.39
N THR A 139 8.52 -4.57 7.04
CA THR A 139 8.67 -5.69 7.97
C THR A 139 10.09 -6.22 8.00
N TYR A 140 10.58 -6.49 9.20
CA TYR A 140 11.81 -7.25 9.40
C TYR A 140 11.71 -8.13 10.65
N VAL A 141 11.85 -9.44 10.49
CA VAL A 141 11.80 -10.43 11.57
C VAL A 141 13.17 -11.04 11.74
N ALA A 142 13.66 -11.09 12.97
CA ALA A 142 14.94 -11.74 13.29
C ALA A 142 14.94 -12.27 14.73
N LYS A 143 15.90 -13.15 15.05
CA LYS A 143 15.96 -13.80 16.36
C LYS A 143 16.88 -13.09 17.36
N THR A 144 17.76 -12.23 16.88
CA THR A 144 18.76 -11.55 17.72
C THR A 144 18.61 -10.03 17.62
N GLU A 145 18.92 -9.34 18.71
CA GLU A 145 18.88 -7.87 18.73
C GLU A 145 19.86 -7.26 17.73
N GLU A 146 21.02 -7.88 17.53
CA GLU A 146 22.00 -7.43 16.52
C GLU A 146 21.39 -7.41 15.11
N GLU A 147 20.67 -8.47 14.73
CA GLU A 147 19.98 -8.55 13.43
C GLU A 147 18.84 -7.55 13.34
N LEU A 148 18.06 -7.36 14.41
CA LEU A 148 16.97 -6.39 14.45
C LEU A 148 17.48 -4.95 14.29
N VAL A 149 18.63 -4.61 14.88
CA VAL A 149 19.29 -3.31 14.66
C VAL A 149 19.73 -3.16 13.21
N LYS A 150 20.32 -4.20 12.59
CA LYS A 150 20.70 -4.18 11.16
C LYS A 150 19.48 -3.99 10.25
N GLY A 151 18.39 -4.69 10.53
CA GLY A 151 17.14 -4.53 9.79
C GLY A 151 16.54 -3.12 9.93
N SER A 152 16.55 -2.58 11.13
CA SER A 152 16.09 -1.21 11.40
C SER A 152 16.96 -0.16 10.69
N ALA A 153 18.28 -0.37 10.61
CA ALA A 153 19.18 0.49 9.85
C ALA A 153 18.92 0.43 8.34
N ALA A 154 18.58 -0.75 7.81
CA ALA A 154 18.16 -0.89 6.41
C ALA A 154 16.85 -0.14 6.14
N LEU A 155 15.87 -0.22 7.03
CA LEU A 155 14.62 0.55 6.96
C LEU A 155 14.88 2.06 7.04
N GLN A 156 15.75 2.52 7.93
CA GLN A 156 16.18 3.93 7.99
C GLN A 156 16.71 4.38 6.63
N LYS A 157 17.64 3.63 6.06
CA LYS A 157 18.21 3.92 4.74
C LYS A 157 17.13 3.98 3.67
N PHE A 158 16.19 3.03 3.66
CA PHE A 158 15.07 3.01 2.73
C PHE A 158 14.24 4.29 2.85
N PHE A 159 13.78 4.66 4.05
CA PHE A 159 12.92 5.83 4.22
C PHE A 159 13.62 7.16 3.93
N LEU A 160 14.91 7.27 4.17
CA LEU A 160 15.70 8.42 3.77
C LEU A 160 15.71 8.59 2.24
N TYR A 161 16.02 7.50 1.51
CA TYR A 161 15.98 7.51 0.05
C TYR A 161 14.56 7.69 -0.49
N PHE A 162 13.57 7.03 0.10
CA PHE A 162 12.17 7.19 -0.25
C PHE A 162 11.71 8.64 -0.10
N GLY A 163 12.06 9.31 1.01
CA GLY A 163 11.73 10.71 1.23
C GLY A 163 12.39 11.64 0.20
N LYS A 164 13.67 11.42 -0.09
CA LYS A 164 14.43 12.19 -1.10
C LYS A 164 13.85 12.00 -2.51
N TRP A 165 13.47 10.76 -2.86
CA TRP A 165 12.81 10.41 -4.11
C TRP A 165 11.40 11.01 -4.20
N PHE A 166 10.62 10.90 -3.13
CA PHE A 166 9.23 11.35 -3.09
C PHE A 166 9.10 12.87 -3.31
N LYS A 167 10.02 13.64 -2.73
CA LYS A 167 10.04 15.11 -2.88
C LYS A 167 10.53 15.57 -4.25
N ALA A 168 11.18 14.70 -5.00
CA ALA A 168 11.80 15.02 -6.30
C ALA A 168 12.80 16.21 -6.26
N GLU A 169 13.42 16.44 -5.10
CA GLU A 169 14.33 17.57 -4.85
C GLU A 169 15.77 17.29 -5.36
N ALA A 170 16.10 16.02 -5.61
CA ALA A 170 17.42 15.63 -6.05
C ALA A 170 17.43 15.30 -7.56
N PRO A 171 18.49 15.68 -8.30
CA PRO A 171 18.63 15.30 -9.69
C PRO A 171 18.74 13.77 -9.82
N ILE A 172 18.08 13.23 -10.85
CA ILE A 172 18.15 11.81 -11.20
C ILE A 172 19.14 11.65 -12.34
N LYS A 173 20.19 10.87 -12.12
CA LYS A 173 21.19 10.54 -13.13
C LYS A 173 21.23 9.02 -13.31
N ASP A 174 21.12 8.56 -14.54
CA ASP A 174 21.12 7.13 -14.90
C ASP A 174 20.15 6.26 -14.08
N GLY A 175 19.01 6.83 -13.68
CA GLY A 175 17.99 6.16 -12.84
C GLY A 175 18.27 6.20 -11.34
N PHE A 176 19.35 6.85 -10.89
CA PHE A 176 19.74 6.94 -9.49
C PHE A 176 19.69 8.38 -8.98
N ILE A 177 19.36 8.55 -7.71
CA ILE A 177 19.55 9.78 -6.95
C ILE A 177 20.89 9.75 -6.22
N GLU A 178 21.41 10.93 -5.89
CA GLU A 178 22.68 11.04 -5.15
C GLU A 178 22.63 10.30 -3.80
N PRO A 179 23.75 9.72 -3.35
CA PRO A 179 23.84 9.09 -2.04
C PRO A 179 23.40 10.03 -0.90
N ILE A 180 22.76 9.46 0.10
CA ILE A 180 22.40 10.18 1.33
C ILE A 180 23.66 10.50 2.13
N THR A 181 23.81 11.74 2.50
CA THR A 181 24.93 12.23 3.33
C THR A 181 24.64 12.07 4.82
N GLN A 182 25.68 12.09 5.67
CA GLN A 182 25.50 12.05 7.12
C GLN A 182 24.68 13.25 7.63
N ALA A 183 24.87 14.43 7.06
CA ALA A 183 24.10 15.60 7.42
C ALA A 183 22.60 15.46 7.12
N GLU A 184 22.23 14.80 6.03
CA GLU A 184 20.83 14.50 5.70
C GLU A 184 20.23 13.47 6.67
N ILE A 185 21.01 12.51 7.14
CA ILE A 185 20.61 11.53 8.17
C ILE A 185 20.34 12.29 9.49
N ASP A 186 21.28 13.11 9.93
CA ASP A 186 21.21 13.85 11.20
C ASP A 186 20.04 14.86 11.21
N ALA A 187 19.68 15.38 10.04
CA ALA A 187 18.54 16.30 9.89
C ALA A 187 17.16 15.62 10.03
N GLN A 188 17.11 14.28 10.08
CA GLN A 188 15.85 13.52 10.14
C GLN A 188 15.79 12.59 11.37
N PRO A 189 15.79 13.10 12.60
CA PRO A 189 15.82 12.29 13.82
C PRO A 189 14.60 11.34 13.93
N ASN A 190 13.47 11.70 13.30
CA ASN A 190 12.28 10.86 13.26
C ASN A 190 12.49 9.54 12.48
N LEU A 191 13.50 9.49 11.61
CA LEU A 191 13.90 8.29 10.88
C LEU A 191 15.11 7.59 11.53
N SER A 192 15.35 7.77 12.83
CA SER A 192 16.42 7.04 13.54
C SER A 192 16.20 5.53 13.51
N VAL A 193 17.28 4.76 13.69
CA VAL A 193 17.22 3.29 13.79
C VAL A 193 16.24 2.85 14.88
N GLU A 194 16.26 3.54 16.02
CA GLU A 194 15.33 3.28 17.13
C GLU A 194 13.86 3.50 16.72
N ASN A 195 13.56 4.61 16.03
CA ASN A 195 12.22 4.88 15.53
C ASN A 195 11.77 3.88 14.47
N MET A 196 12.68 3.40 13.62
CA MET A 196 12.35 2.33 12.65
C MET A 196 12.02 1.03 13.39
N ARG A 197 12.79 0.67 14.42
CA ARG A 197 12.51 -0.48 15.28
C ARG A 197 11.12 -0.40 15.93
N LYS A 198 10.74 0.77 16.38
CA LYS A 198 9.45 1.03 17.04
C LYS A 198 8.28 1.11 16.06
N ASN A 199 8.43 1.85 14.97
CA ASN A 199 7.32 2.26 14.11
C ASN A 199 7.03 1.30 12.95
N CYS A 200 8.07 0.59 12.44
CA CYS A 200 7.88 -0.46 11.45
C CYS A 200 7.58 -1.81 12.13
N LEU A 201 7.17 -2.81 11.37
CA LEU A 201 6.93 -4.15 11.90
C LEU A 201 8.27 -4.90 12.03
N VAL A 202 9.07 -4.50 13.02
CA VAL A 202 10.38 -5.07 13.30
C VAL A 202 10.34 -5.76 14.65
N GLY A 203 10.72 -7.04 14.70
CA GLY A 203 10.70 -7.79 15.96
C GLY A 203 11.15 -9.23 15.85
N THR A 204 11.24 -9.89 16.99
CA THR A 204 11.26 -11.35 17.05
C THR A 204 9.93 -11.91 16.55
N PRO A 205 9.85 -13.21 16.16
CA PRO A 205 8.57 -13.81 15.76
C PRO A 205 7.43 -13.54 16.76
N ASP A 206 7.69 -13.70 18.05
CA ASP A 206 6.67 -13.50 19.10
C ASP A 206 6.21 -12.04 19.19
N GLU A 207 7.13 -11.07 19.11
CA GLU A 207 6.80 -9.64 19.10
C GLU A 207 5.95 -9.28 17.87
N VAL A 208 6.32 -9.80 16.69
CA VAL A 208 5.58 -9.57 15.44
C VAL A 208 4.20 -10.20 15.49
N ILE A 209 4.07 -11.43 15.99
CA ILE A 209 2.78 -12.10 16.18
C ILE A 209 1.87 -11.30 17.11
N ALA A 210 2.40 -10.89 18.28
CA ALA A 210 1.62 -10.12 19.24
C ALA A 210 1.11 -8.81 18.64
N ARG A 211 1.96 -8.11 17.88
CA ARG A 211 1.59 -6.84 17.23
C ARG A 211 0.59 -7.03 16.10
N LEU A 212 0.74 -8.06 15.25
CA LEU A 212 -0.23 -8.37 14.21
C LEU A 212 -1.59 -8.78 14.78
N LYS A 213 -1.62 -9.55 15.90
CA LYS A 213 -2.87 -9.88 16.61
C LYS A 213 -3.58 -8.64 17.13
N SER A 214 -2.87 -7.66 17.66
CA SER A 214 -3.48 -6.40 18.09
C SER A 214 -4.11 -5.62 16.93
N TYR A 215 -3.55 -5.68 15.74
CA TYR A 215 -4.16 -5.07 14.55
C TYR A 215 -5.35 -5.87 14.03
N GLU A 216 -5.33 -7.20 14.12
CA GLU A 216 -6.48 -8.05 13.82
C GLU A 216 -7.64 -7.73 14.76
N GLU A 217 -7.40 -7.63 16.08
CA GLU A 217 -8.38 -7.21 17.09
C GLU A 217 -8.94 -5.80 16.83
N MET A 218 -8.12 -4.89 16.29
CA MET A 218 -8.54 -3.56 15.85
C MET A 218 -9.52 -3.61 14.66
N GLY A 219 -9.49 -4.70 13.86
CA GLY A 219 -10.39 -4.92 12.73
C GLY A 219 -9.74 -4.96 11.35
N TYR A 220 -8.42 -5.03 11.27
CA TYR A 220 -7.73 -5.31 10.01
C TYR A 220 -7.97 -6.75 9.57
N ASN A 221 -8.32 -6.95 8.29
CA ASN A 221 -8.67 -8.26 7.76
C ASN A 221 -7.50 -8.96 7.05
N GLN A 222 -6.52 -8.17 6.62
CA GLN A 222 -5.43 -8.68 5.79
C GLN A 222 -4.16 -7.88 6.05
N PHE A 223 -3.02 -8.57 6.01
CA PHE A 223 -1.70 -7.94 6.12
C PHE A 223 -0.90 -8.14 4.84
N SER A 224 -0.25 -7.05 4.41
CA SER A 224 0.76 -7.06 3.35
C SER A 224 2.10 -6.71 3.97
N ILE A 225 3.08 -7.59 3.83
CA ILE A 225 4.43 -7.37 4.35
C ILE A 225 5.35 -6.87 3.25
N TRP A 226 6.04 -5.76 3.50
CA TRP A 226 7.04 -5.21 2.60
C TRP A 226 8.43 -5.58 3.13
N LEU A 227 9.11 -6.49 2.43
CA LEU A 227 10.41 -7.03 2.83
C LEU A 227 11.58 -6.41 2.06
N ASP A 228 11.32 -5.59 1.04
CA ASP A 228 12.34 -5.00 0.18
C ASP A 228 12.68 -3.57 0.59
N SER A 229 13.34 -3.41 1.74
CA SER A 229 13.67 -2.11 2.30
C SER A 229 15.19 -1.97 2.47
N ALA A 230 15.90 -1.74 1.35
CA ALA A 230 17.37 -1.57 1.30
C ALA A 230 18.17 -2.75 1.89
N MET A 231 17.59 -3.95 1.90
CA MET A 231 18.21 -5.18 2.42
C MET A 231 18.93 -5.94 1.30
N THR A 232 19.92 -6.74 1.68
CA THR A 232 20.56 -7.71 0.75
C THR A 232 19.57 -8.83 0.40
N TYR A 233 19.89 -9.57 -0.67
CA TYR A 233 19.07 -10.72 -1.06
C TYR A 233 18.97 -11.76 0.05
N GLU A 234 20.08 -12.06 0.70
CA GLU A 234 20.15 -13.00 1.82
C GLU A 234 19.27 -12.55 2.99
N GLN A 235 19.33 -11.28 3.35
CA GLN A 235 18.48 -10.73 4.42
C GLN A 235 17.00 -10.85 4.07
N LYS A 236 16.60 -10.55 2.81
CA LYS A 236 15.22 -10.68 2.35
C LYS A 236 14.74 -12.12 2.42
N ARG A 237 15.55 -13.05 1.91
CA ARG A 237 15.22 -14.48 1.89
C ARG A 237 15.07 -15.04 3.31
N ASP A 238 16.02 -14.74 4.18
CA ASP A 238 16.04 -15.29 5.54
C ASP A 238 14.92 -14.67 6.40
N ASN A 239 14.65 -13.37 6.24
CA ASN A 239 13.51 -12.69 6.83
C ASN A 239 12.18 -13.29 6.36
N LEU A 240 12.00 -13.48 5.05
CA LEU A 240 10.79 -14.09 4.49
C LEU A 240 10.60 -15.53 5.01
N LYS A 241 11.67 -16.31 5.00
CA LYS A 241 11.64 -17.69 5.51
C LYS A 241 11.24 -17.72 6.98
N LEU A 242 11.85 -16.90 7.82
CA LEU A 242 11.52 -16.83 9.23
C LEU A 242 10.06 -16.41 9.47
N PHE A 243 9.57 -15.44 8.69
CA PHE A 243 8.16 -15.01 8.74
C PHE A 243 7.21 -16.16 8.39
N ILE A 244 7.49 -16.89 7.31
CA ILE A 244 6.67 -18.03 6.88
C ILE A 244 6.70 -19.16 7.91
N ASP A 245 7.87 -19.48 8.44
CA ASP A 245 8.03 -20.64 9.32
C ASP A 245 7.52 -20.38 10.74
N GLU A 246 7.65 -19.16 11.27
CA GLU A 246 7.41 -18.88 12.69
C GLU A 246 6.31 -17.83 12.97
N VAL A 247 5.95 -16.98 11.98
CA VAL A 247 4.90 -15.97 12.18
C VAL A 247 3.56 -16.39 11.53
N MET A 248 3.58 -16.77 10.27
CA MET A 248 2.36 -17.12 9.53
C MET A 248 1.52 -18.23 10.20
N PRO A 249 2.10 -19.28 10.82
CA PRO A 249 1.30 -20.34 11.45
C PRO A 249 0.41 -19.86 12.60
N ALA A 250 0.69 -18.69 13.18
CA ALA A 250 -0.16 -18.11 14.23
C ALA A 250 -1.49 -17.52 13.71
N PHE A 251 -1.65 -17.42 12.37
CA PHE A 251 -2.81 -16.84 11.67
C PHE A 251 -3.47 -17.82 10.67
N ALA A 252 -3.10 -19.09 10.69
CA ALA A 252 -3.62 -20.15 9.81
C ALA A 252 -4.90 -20.80 10.36
#